data_0a31921d62da78195b3144fbd6b53a29
#
_entry.id   0a31921d62da78195b3144fbd6b53a29
#
_cell.length_a   1.000
_cell.length_b   1.000
_cell.length_c   1.000
_cell.angle_alpha   90.00
_cell.angle_beta   90.00
_cell.angle_gamma   90.00
#
_symmetry.space_group_name_H-M   'P 1'
#
loop_
_entity.id
_entity.type
_entity.pdbx_description
1 polymer ?
#
loop_
_entity_poly.entity_id
_entity_poly.type
_entity_poly.pdbx_seq_one_letter_code
_entity_poly.pdbx_strand_id
1 'polypeptide(L)'
;MKRILFVAALLISIAAGAQTRQERLTGHVYYLASDELQGRKAGSEYARMAAEYIIGHYSQIGLKPFFSEWKVPFAKYGTEYTDVVGVIEGSDPVLKDEYIVLGAHYDHLGVRNDQVYNGADDNASGSAALIEIARELYASRENLKRSVIIAAFDAEEIGLYGSSFLADTLSKTVGKDKIKLMMSIDMVGWYKASGKLEMEGVATIRDGRNIIASEAEKCSIIVDPKRFENSVFTATDTEGFAKKGIPTLAVTTGLKSPYHKPEDDAELIDYEGLDQVSGYIASLTGTLASDPSFAPSGRVARKHDSRRRFIELGLVAGVQNGNIDFVKSSLETKRGFGYGAGIQLDFNFGDFALGTRALYEKQVSEFPNGSDILASAGEYSQQAVTAPVLLLYKPGDTMTDFRVGIGGYYSYVFGSNAAGLVIPSEVLPLQVEQNQYGLAFQFGFKTGPLLMTLDSRRQLNNLFKGTGMPEARLLNTTFTLGYIF
;
A
#
# COMPACT_ATOMS: atom_id res chain seq x y z
N MET A 1 15.15 51.35 -49.52
CA MET A 1 15.59 50.86 -48.23
C MET A 1 14.43 50.51 -47.29
N LYS A 2 13.33 51.25 -47.18
CA LYS A 2 12.20 50.95 -46.26
C LYS A 2 11.39 49.63 -46.55
N ARG A 3 11.35 49.18 -47.82
CA ARG A 3 10.64 47.91 -48.18
C ARG A 3 11.44 46.66 -47.91
N ILE A 4 12.76 46.69 -47.80
CA ILE A 4 13.62 45.54 -47.50
C ILE A 4 13.63 45.27 -46.01
N LEU A 5 13.51 46.30 -45.17
CA LEU A 5 13.39 46.15 -43.71
C LEU A 5 12.05 45.51 -43.28
N PHE A 6 10.95 45.71 -44.01
CA PHE A 6 9.66 45.14 -43.72
C PHE A 6 9.58 43.63 -44.05
N VAL A 7 10.27 43.19 -45.10
CA VAL A 7 10.37 41.78 -45.49
C VAL A 7 11.28 41.01 -44.52
N ALA A 8 12.37 41.63 -44.05
CA ALA A 8 13.26 41.04 -43.06
C ALA A 8 12.58 40.91 -41.67
N ALA A 9 11.74 41.87 -41.24
CA ALA A 9 10.95 41.78 -40.01
C ALA A 9 9.84 40.72 -40.09
N LEU A 10 9.25 40.52 -41.29
CA LEU A 10 8.25 39.47 -41.52
C LEU A 10 8.87 38.08 -41.57
N LEU A 11 10.13 37.93 -42.03
CA LEU A 11 10.85 36.65 -42.05
C LEU A 11 11.41 36.26 -40.65
N ILE A 12 11.65 37.23 -39.78
CA ILE A 12 12.06 36.96 -38.38
C ILE A 12 10.85 36.54 -37.53
N SER A 13 9.63 36.96 -37.86
CA SER A 13 8.41 36.52 -37.15
C SER A 13 7.92 35.12 -37.54
N ILE A 14 8.48 34.50 -38.60
CA ILE A 14 8.17 33.12 -39.01
C ILE A 14 9.12 32.09 -38.37
N ALA A 15 10.20 32.55 -37.72
CA ALA A 15 11.18 31.70 -37.04
C ALA A 15 10.95 31.57 -35.53
N ALA A 16 9.78 31.92 -35.02
CA ALA A 16 9.34 31.41 -33.73
C ALA A 16 8.93 29.94 -33.93
N GLY A 17 9.91 29.03 -33.92
CA GLY A 17 9.69 27.62 -34.02
C GLY A 17 8.65 27.17 -32.96
N ALA A 18 7.73 26.30 -33.36
CA ALA A 18 6.82 25.71 -32.40
C ALA A 18 7.64 25.05 -31.26
N GLN A 19 7.29 25.34 -30.01
CA GLN A 19 7.94 24.71 -28.85
C GLN A 19 7.94 23.20 -29.01
N THR A 20 9.06 22.55 -28.69
CA THR A 20 9.16 21.10 -28.61
C THR A 20 8.30 20.57 -27.46
N ARG A 21 7.96 19.30 -27.48
CA ARG A 21 7.23 18.66 -26.33
C ARG A 21 8.05 18.78 -25.05
N GLN A 22 9.36 18.56 -25.10
CA GLN A 22 10.24 18.70 -23.94
C GLN A 22 10.22 20.11 -23.34
N GLU A 23 10.26 21.17 -24.19
CA GLU A 23 10.17 22.56 -23.72
C GLU A 23 8.81 22.84 -23.04
N ARG A 24 7.72 22.31 -23.57
CA ARG A 24 6.39 22.47 -22.95
C ARG A 24 6.30 21.69 -21.63
N LEU A 25 6.77 20.43 -21.59
CA LEU A 25 6.87 19.65 -20.34
C LEU A 25 7.66 20.40 -19.27
N THR A 26 8.82 20.98 -19.66
CA THR A 26 9.61 21.81 -18.76
C THR A 26 8.78 22.97 -18.21
N GLY A 27 8.09 23.71 -19.08
CA GLY A 27 7.23 24.83 -18.66
C GLY A 27 6.11 24.41 -17.72
N HIS A 28 5.47 23.24 -17.97
CA HIS A 28 4.41 22.72 -17.12
C HIS A 28 4.92 22.34 -15.72
N VAL A 29 6.06 21.64 -15.65
CA VAL A 29 6.63 21.22 -14.35
C VAL A 29 7.09 22.45 -13.57
N TYR A 30 7.82 23.38 -14.18
CA TYR A 30 8.25 24.62 -13.51
C TYR A 30 7.08 25.47 -13.00
N TYR A 31 5.95 25.49 -13.68
CA TYR A 31 4.76 26.18 -13.17
C TYR A 31 4.11 25.39 -12.03
N LEU A 32 3.80 24.10 -12.24
CA LEU A 32 3.10 23.28 -11.25
C LEU A 32 3.92 23.08 -9.96
N ALA A 33 5.24 22.97 -10.06
CA ALA A 33 6.14 22.83 -8.92
C ALA A 33 6.75 24.16 -8.45
N SER A 34 6.13 25.31 -8.79
CA SER A 34 6.62 26.61 -8.34
C SER A 34 6.22 26.92 -6.91
N ASP A 35 7.03 27.73 -6.23
CA ASP A 35 6.70 28.27 -4.90
C ASP A 35 5.40 29.10 -4.91
N GLU A 36 5.00 29.67 -6.06
CA GLU A 36 3.74 30.40 -6.23
C GLU A 36 2.52 29.51 -5.92
N LEU A 37 2.60 28.22 -6.18
CA LEU A 37 1.56 27.24 -5.91
C LEU A 37 1.68 26.59 -4.52
N GLN A 38 2.63 27.04 -3.69
CA GLN A 38 2.74 26.65 -2.26
C GLN A 38 2.54 25.13 -2.04
N GLY A 39 3.09 24.30 -2.96
CA GLY A 39 2.99 22.85 -2.89
C GLY A 39 1.58 22.29 -3.08
N ARG A 40 0.67 23.02 -3.69
CA ARG A 40 -0.65 22.53 -4.19
C ARG A 40 -1.46 21.67 -3.24
N LYS A 41 -1.44 21.99 -1.93
CA LYS A 41 -2.15 21.17 -0.94
C LYS A 41 -3.60 20.91 -1.35
N ALA A 42 -4.03 19.66 -1.28
CA ALA A 42 -5.38 19.22 -1.61
C ALA A 42 -6.47 20.14 -1.04
N GLY A 43 -7.43 20.56 -1.88
CA GLY A 43 -8.55 21.43 -1.52
C GLY A 43 -8.18 22.89 -1.21
N SER A 44 -6.91 23.28 -1.31
CA SER A 44 -6.45 24.67 -1.11
C SER A 44 -6.74 25.56 -2.33
N GLU A 45 -6.54 26.88 -2.18
CA GLU A 45 -6.58 27.80 -3.31
C GLU A 45 -5.49 27.50 -4.34
N TYR A 46 -4.33 27.02 -3.89
CA TYR A 46 -3.19 26.67 -4.74
C TYR A 46 -3.47 25.42 -5.59
N ALA A 47 -4.14 24.41 -5.02
CA ALA A 47 -4.66 23.28 -5.80
C ALA A 47 -5.69 23.75 -6.83
N ARG A 48 -6.57 24.70 -6.48
CA ARG A 48 -7.51 25.30 -7.46
C ARG A 48 -6.78 26.07 -8.57
N MET A 49 -5.69 26.77 -8.28
CA MET A 49 -4.88 27.42 -9.31
C MET A 49 -4.25 26.42 -10.28
N ALA A 50 -3.74 25.29 -9.76
CA ALA A 50 -3.24 24.19 -10.58
C ALA A 50 -4.34 23.59 -11.46
N ALA A 51 -5.55 23.38 -10.92
CA ALA A 51 -6.71 22.92 -11.68
C ALA A 51 -7.08 23.87 -12.82
N GLU A 52 -7.12 25.19 -12.58
CA GLU A 52 -7.38 26.18 -13.62
C GLU A 52 -6.31 26.19 -14.73
N TYR A 53 -5.04 26.02 -14.35
CA TYR A 53 -3.96 25.90 -15.30
C TYR A 53 -4.16 24.68 -16.22
N ILE A 54 -4.49 23.51 -15.64
CA ILE A 54 -4.77 22.29 -16.40
C ILE A 54 -5.97 22.47 -17.33
N ILE A 55 -7.07 23.05 -16.85
CA ILE A 55 -8.27 23.38 -17.66
C ILE A 55 -7.92 24.28 -18.84
N GLY A 56 -7.10 25.31 -18.59
CA GLY A 56 -6.64 26.22 -19.65
C GLY A 56 -5.91 25.47 -20.77
N HIS A 57 -5.04 24.52 -20.42
CA HIS A 57 -4.32 23.71 -21.41
C HIS A 57 -5.23 22.69 -22.10
N TYR A 58 -6.13 22.02 -21.42
CA TYR A 58 -7.11 21.12 -22.04
C TYR A 58 -7.98 21.87 -23.05
N SER A 59 -8.45 23.06 -22.70
CA SER A 59 -9.21 23.92 -23.60
C SER A 59 -8.42 24.37 -24.84
N GLN A 60 -7.14 24.78 -24.65
CA GLN A 60 -6.25 25.18 -25.75
C GLN A 60 -5.92 24.01 -26.71
N ILE A 61 -5.83 22.81 -26.20
CA ILE A 61 -5.63 21.59 -27.00
C ILE A 61 -6.88 21.30 -27.84
N GLY A 62 -8.07 21.67 -27.35
CA GLY A 62 -9.35 21.42 -27.99
C GLY A 62 -10.12 20.26 -27.42
N LEU A 63 -9.74 19.74 -26.23
CA LEU A 63 -10.55 18.77 -25.51
C LEU A 63 -11.93 19.36 -25.17
N LYS A 64 -12.87 18.48 -24.90
CA LYS A 64 -14.16 18.85 -24.31
C LYS A 64 -14.25 18.38 -22.88
N PRO A 65 -15.01 19.05 -21.99
CA PRO A 65 -15.31 18.49 -20.68
C PRO A 65 -16.05 17.16 -20.87
N PHE A 66 -15.72 16.17 -20.06
CA PHE A 66 -16.40 14.86 -20.11
C PHE A 66 -17.84 14.94 -19.54
N PHE A 67 -18.01 15.73 -18.50
CA PHE A 67 -19.32 16.05 -17.92
C PHE A 67 -19.84 17.40 -18.50
N SER A 68 -20.81 18.02 -17.83
CA SER A 68 -21.29 19.35 -18.22
C SER A 68 -20.20 20.43 -18.14
N GLU A 69 -19.24 20.25 -17.24
CA GLU A 69 -18.13 21.16 -16.96
C GLU A 69 -16.83 20.40 -16.80
N TRP A 70 -15.70 21.12 -16.83
CA TRP A 70 -14.36 20.57 -16.61
C TRP A 70 -14.18 20.07 -15.18
N LYS A 71 -14.73 20.82 -14.22
CA LYS A 71 -14.61 20.56 -12.80
C LYS A 71 -15.66 19.56 -12.35
N VAL A 72 -15.18 18.57 -11.63
CA VAL A 72 -16.02 17.53 -11.02
C VAL A 72 -15.82 17.63 -9.50
N PRO A 73 -16.62 18.49 -8.83
CA PRO A 73 -16.45 18.75 -7.40
C PRO A 73 -16.93 17.57 -6.57
N PHE A 74 -16.22 17.33 -5.46
CA PHE A 74 -16.64 16.38 -4.43
C PHE A 74 -16.24 16.89 -3.04
N ALA A 75 -16.88 16.33 -2.00
CA ALA A 75 -16.60 16.73 -0.63
C ALA A 75 -16.24 15.52 0.21
N LYS A 76 -15.24 15.68 1.09
CA LYS A 76 -14.83 14.68 2.05
C LYS A 76 -14.45 15.35 3.38
N TYR A 77 -15.01 14.86 4.48
CA TYR A 77 -14.80 15.42 5.83
C TYR A 77 -14.98 16.93 5.96
N GLY A 78 -15.95 17.50 5.18
CA GLY A 78 -16.26 18.93 5.20
C GLY A 78 -15.34 19.82 4.35
N THR A 79 -14.40 19.25 3.62
CA THR A 79 -13.54 19.97 2.65
C THR A 79 -14.01 19.64 1.24
N GLU A 80 -14.02 20.64 0.36
CA GLU A 80 -14.31 20.48 -1.05
C GLU A 80 -13.02 20.30 -1.85
N TYR A 81 -13.05 19.38 -2.80
CA TYR A 81 -11.99 19.02 -3.73
C TYR A 81 -12.56 19.03 -5.15
N THR A 82 -11.66 18.98 -6.15
CA THR A 82 -12.12 19.10 -7.54
C THR A 82 -11.25 18.28 -8.48
N ASP A 83 -11.79 17.23 -9.09
CA ASP A 83 -11.13 16.62 -10.23
C ASP A 83 -11.37 17.43 -11.49
N VAL A 84 -10.41 17.40 -12.43
CA VAL A 84 -10.54 18.03 -13.77
C VAL A 84 -10.63 16.92 -14.81
N VAL A 85 -11.74 16.84 -15.54
CA VAL A 85 -12.00 15.71 -16.43
C VAL A 85 -12.36 16.16 -17.83
N GLY A 86 -11.48 15.86 -18.78
CA GLY A 86 -11.67 16.09 -20.21
C GLY A 86 -11.87 14.78 -20.99
N VAL A 87 -12.28 14.89 -22.24
CA VAL A 87 -12.45 13.75 -23.14
C VAL A 87 -11.97 14.08 -24.56
N ILE A 88 -11.35 13.08 -25.18
CA ILE A 88 -11.10 12.98 -26.61
C ILE A 88 -12.07 11.93 -27.14
N GLU A 89 -13.08 12.33 -27.91
CA GLU A 89 -14.08 11.42 -28.46
C GLU A 89 -13.46 10.49 -29.50
N GLY A 90 -13.80 9.21 -29.43
CA GLY A 90 -13.41 8.20 -30.41
C GLY A 90 -14.16 8.37 -31.74
N SER A 91 -13.52 7.96 -32.83
CA SER A 91 -14.04 8.10 -34.20
C SER A 91 -14.98 6.97 -34.63
N ASP A 92 -14.92 5.81 -33.95
CA ASP A 92 -15.76 4.66 -34.32
C ASP A 92 -17.17 4.79 -33.72
N PRO A 93 -18.25 4.59 -34.50
CA PRO A 93 -19.61 4.80 -34.04
C PRO A 93 -20.05 3.84 -32.91
N VAL A 94 -19.36 2.71 -32.72
CA VAL A 94 -19.66 1.72 -31.68
C VAL A 94 -18.66 1.80 -30.53
N LEU A 95 -17.36 1.83 -30.88
CA LEU A 95 -16.29 1.78 -29.88
C LEU A 95 -16.06 3.12 -29.16
N LYS A 96 -16.54 4.24 -29.67
CA LYS A 96 -16.47 5.55 -28.99
C LYS A 96 -17.13 5.55 -27.61
N ASP A 97 -18.07 4.64 -27.35
CA ASP A 97 -18.71 4.45 -26.06
C ASP A 97 -17.94 3.51 -25.12
N GLU A 98 -16.72 3.11 -25.51
CA GLU A 98 -15.75 2.44 -24.67
C GLU A 98 -14.61 3.41 -24.35
N TYR A 99 -14.11 3.35 -23.11
CA TYR A 99 -13.23 4.38 -22.58
C TYR A 99 -11.90 3.80 -22.10
N ILE A 100 -10.82 4.52 -22.41
CA ILE A 100 -9.54 4.41 -21.70
C ILE A 100 -9.42 5.67 -20.85
N VAL A 101 -9.12 5.53 -19.57
CA VAL A 101 -8.91 6.64 -18.64
C VAL A 101 -7.42 6.82 -18.40
N LEU A 102 -6.90 8.01 -18.64
CA LEU A 102 -5.56 8.43 -18.23
C LEU A 102 -5.70 9.38 -17.06
N GLY A 103 -4.95 9.17 -15.99
CA GLY A 103 -5.02 9.98 -14.80
C GLY A 103 -3.67 10.30 -14.18
N ALA A 104 -3.58 11.48 -13.56
CA ALA A 104 -2.47 11.90 -12.71
C ALA A 104 -3.02 12.84 -11.64
N HIS A 105 -2.53 12.75 -10.41
CA HIS A 105 -2.92 13.73 -9.41
C HIS A 105 -2.12 15.02 -9.56
N TYR A 106 -2.72 16.14 -9.15
CA TYR A 106 -2.10 17.46 -9.24
C TYR A 106 -1.90 18.13 -7.87
N ASP A 107 -2.50 17.57 -6.81
CA ASP A 107 -2.25 18.01 -5.44
C ASP A 107 -0.89 17.49 -4.94
N HIS A 108 -0.37 18.12 -3.89
CA HIS A 108 0.79 17.65 -3.16
C HIS A 108 0.72 18.12 -1.69
N LEU A 109 1.83 18.07 -0.95
CA LEU A 109 1.87 18.16 0.50
C LEU A 109 1.66 19.58 1.06
N GLY A 110 1.79 20.62 0.23
CA GLY A 110 1.66 22.01 0.67
C GLY A 110 2.87 22.53 1.42
N VAL A 111 2.62 23.44 2.37
CA VAL A 111 3.66 23.99 3.24
C VAL A 111 3.65 23.27 4.58
N ARG A 112 4.82 22.80 5.03
CA ARG A 112 5.02 22.13 6.32
C ARG A 112 6.27 22.69 7.00
N ASN A 113 6.18 23.07 8.26
CA ASN A 113 7.31 23.64 9.02
C ASN A 113 8.02 24.80 8.28
N ASP A 114 7.25 25.72 7.70
CA ASP A 114 7.72 26.87 6.90
C ASP A 114 8.55 26.50 5.66
N GLN A 115 8.47 25.25 5.18
CA GLN A 115 9.07 24.80 3.93
C GLN A 115 7.97 24.44 2.94
N VAL A 116 8.15 24.89 1.69
CA VAL A 116 7.27 24.52 0.58
C VAL A 116 7.69 23.14 0.07
N TYR A 117 6.73 22.26 -0.11
CA TYR A 117 6.93 20.95 -0.74
C TYR A 117 6.42 21.07 -2.17
N ASN A 118 7.33 21.38 -3.10
CA ASN A 118 6.97 21.69 -4.48
C ASN A 118 6.46 20.48 -5.27
N GLY A 119 6.91 19.26 -4.96
CA GLY A 119 6.43 18.03 -5.57
C GLY A 119 6.59 18.03 -7.08
N ALA A 120 7.84 18.21 -7.57
CA ALA A 120 8.12 18.26 -8.98
C ALA A 120 7.99 16.89 -9.65
N ASP A 121 8.56 15.86 -9.02
CA ASP A 121 8.34 14.49 -9.48
C ASP A 121 6.98 14.00 -8.99
N ASP A 122 6.61 14.30 -7.76
CA ASP A 122 5.37 13.88 -7.10
C ASP A 122 4.37 15.06 -6.94
N ASN A 123 3.40 15.31 -7.86
CA ASN A 123 3.28 14.66 -9.16
C ASN A 123 3.07 15.72 -10.26
N ALA A 124 3.88 16.82 -10.20
CA ALA A 124 3.87 17.79 -11.31
C ALA A 124 4.38 17.13 -12.60
N SER A 125 5.29 16.14 -12.51
CA SER A 125 5.79 15.39 -13.65
C SER A 125 4.69 14.60 -14.36
N GLY A 126 3.86 13.86 -13.61
CA GLY A 126 2.73 13.13 -14.16
C GLY A 126 1.63 14.04 -14.70
N SER A 127 1.33 15.13 -14.00
CA SER A 127 0.36 16.14 -14.46
C SER A 127 0.81 16.83 -15.75
N ALA A 128 2.10 17.17 -15.87
CA ALA A 128 2.70 17.72 -17.09
C ALA A 128 2.66 16.71 -18.25
N ALA A 129 3.04 15.46 -17.98
CA ALA A 129 2.95 14.37 -18.93
C ALA A 129 1.51 14.20 -19.44
N LEU A 130 0.52 14.20 -18.54
CA LEU A 130 -0.90 14.06 -18.88
C LEU A 130 -1.38 15.13 -19.85
N ILE A 131 -0.96 16.40 -19.68
CA ILE A 131 -1.30 17.49 -20.59
C ILE A 131 -0.71 17.23 -21.99
N GLU A 132 0.56 16.84 -22.08
CA GLU A 132 1.22 16.65 -23.37
C GLU A 132 0.80 15.34 -24.06
N ILE A 133 0.51 14.30 -23.32
CA ILE A 133 -0.13 13.07 -23.83
C ILE A 133 -1.50 13.40 -24.44
N ALA A 134 -2.31 14.20 -23.73
CA ALA A 134 -3.60 14.64 -24.24
C ALA A 134 -3.47 15.42 -25.55
N ARG A 135 -2.45 16.28 -25.66
CA ARG A 135 -2.14 17.03 -26.91
C ARG A 135 -1.80 16.10 -28.06
N GLU A 136 -0.97 15.11 -27.84
CA GLU A 136 -0.54 14.17 -28.87
C GLU A 136 -1.70 13.27 -29.33
N LEU A 137 -2.50 12.75 -28.38
CA LEU A 137 -3.68 11.95 -28.68
C LEU A 137 -4.74 12.79 -29.44
N TYR A 138 -4.95 14.04 -29.03
CA TYR A 138 -5.89 14.92 -29.74
C TYR A 138 -5.45 15.25 -31.16
N ALA A 139 -4.15 15.41 -31.40
CA ALA A 139 -3.62 15.62 -32.75
C ALA A 139 -3.87 14.40 -33.67
N SER A 140 -3.91 13.20 -33.10
CA SER A 140 -4.17 11.95 -33.84
C SER A 140 -5.58 11.37 -33.61
N ARG A 141 -6.52 12.16 -33.08
CA ARG A 141 -7.84 11.68 -32.62
C ARG A 141 -8.66 10.95 -33.67
N GLU A 142 -8.52 11.29 -34.94
CA GLU A 142 -9.22 10.61 -36.04
C GLU A 142 -8.88 9.10 -36.11
N ASN A 143 -7.73 8.68 -35.58
CA ASN A 143 -7.29 7.30 -35.54
C ASN A 143 -7.79 6.56 -34.28
N LEU A 144 -8.23 7.28 -33.25
CA LEU A 144 -8.71 6.69 -32.00
C LEU A 144 -10.13 6.17 -32.20
N LYS A 145 -10.33 4.88 -32.11
CA LYS A 145 -11.69 4.28 -32.20
C LYS A 145 -12.45 4.44 -30.88
N ARG A 146 -11.76 4.24 -29.74
CA ARG A 146 -12.30 4.46 -28.40
C ARG A 146 -12.08 5.87 -27.93
N SER A 147 -12.96 6.34 -27.08
CA SER A 147 -12.78 7.62 -26.38
C SER A 147 -11.70 7.49 -25.30
N VAL A 148 -10.95 8.59 -25.11
CA VAL A 148 -9.95 8.69 -24.06
C VAL A 148 -10.37 9.78 -23.07
N ILE A 149 -10.59 9.40 -21.81
CA ILE A 149 -10.86 10.33 -20.70
C ILE A 149 -9.51 10.75 -20.12
N ILE A 150 -9.31 12.06 -19.96
CA ILE A 150 -8.11 12.65 -19.39
C ILE A 150 -8.52 13.26 -18.05
N ALA A 151 -8.00 12.73 -16.94
CA ALA A 151 -8.42 13.08 -15.59
C ALA A 151 -7.25 13.55 -14.73
N ALA A 152 -7.30 14.79 -14.25
CA ALA A 152 -6.38 15.26 -13.22
C ALA A 152 -7.11 15.20 -11.86
N PHE A 153 -6.51 14.50 -10.89
CA PHE A 153 -7.12 14.21 -9.60
C PHE A 153 -6.66 15.19 -8.52
N ASP A 154 -7.57 15.55 -7.62
CA ASP A 154 -7.30 16.22 -6.35
C ASP A 154 -7.32 15.19 -5.21
N ALA A 155 -6.67 15.51 -4.11
CA ALA A 155 -6.73 14.76 -2.87
C ALA A 155 -6.23 13.29 -2.98
N GLU A 156 -5.21 13.06 -3.79
CA GLU A 156 -4.46 11.81 -3.82
C GLU A 156 -3.70 11.62 -2.52
N GLU A 157 -2.90 12.63 -2.11
CA GLU A 157 -1.97 12.67 -0.98
C GLU A 157 -2.62 12.44 0.40
N ILE A 158 -3.92 12.58 0.45
CA ILE A 158 -4.70 12.41 1.69
C ILE A 158 -5.60 11.18 1.65
N GLY A 159 -5.42 10.30 0.66
CA GLY A 159 -6.06 8.99 0.59
C GLY A 159 -6.79 8.65 -0.69
N LEU A 160 -6.28 9.05 -1.87
CA LEU A 160 -6.78 8.68 -3.19
C LEU A 160 -8.26 9.08 -3.41
N TYR A 161 -8.68 10.24 -2.85
CA TYR A 161 -10.12 10.55 -2.82
C TYR A 161 -10.66 10.93 -4.18
N GLY A 162 -9.92 11.71 -4.98
CA GLY A 162 -10.36 12.13 -6.31
C GLY A 162 -10.54 10.95 -7.25
N SER A 163 -9.51 10.15 -7.42
CA SER A 163 -9.57 8.96 -8.30
C SER A 163 -10.62 7.95 -7.87
N SER A 164 -10.80 7.74 -6.56
CA SER A 164 -11.85 6.88 -6.01
C SER A 164 -13.24 7.43 -6.28
N PHE A 165 -13.44 8.75 -6.12
CA PHE A 165 -14.69 9.42 -6.44
C PHE A 165 -15.01 9.37 -7.94
N LEU A 166 -14.00 9.63 -8.79
CA LEU A 166 -14.20 9.55 -10.24
C LEU A 166 -14.52 8.12 -10.70
N ALA A 167 -13.85 7.10 -10.13
CA ALA A 167 -14.16 5.71 -10.41
C ALA A 167 -15.61 5.34 -10.07
N ASP A 168 -16.12 5.85 -8.93
CA ASP A 168 -17.51 5.69 -8.54
C ASP A 168 -18.47 6.39 -9.51
N THR A 169 -18.15 7.61 -9.90
CA THR A 169 -18.97 8.45 -10.78
C THR A 169 -19.02 7.86 -12.18
N LEU A 170 -17.88 7.51 -12.78
CA LEU A 170 -17.83 6.90 -14.11
C LEU A 170 -18.55 5.54 -14.14
N SER A 171 -18.39 4.72 -13.10
CA SER A 171 -19.07 3.42 -13.03
C SER A 171 -20.60 3.57 -13.03
N LYS A 172 -21.13 4.66 -12.47
CA LYS A 172 -22.59 4.97 -12.46
C LYS A 172 -23.05 5.63 -13.75
N THR A 173 -22.21 6.47 -14.36
CA THR A 173 -22.59 7.29 -15.53
C THR A 173 -22.49 6.50 -16.84
N VAL A 174 -21.35 5.83 -17.07
CA VAL A 174 -21.12 5.09 -18.32
C VAL A 174 -21.14 3.56 -18.12
N GLY A 175 -21.02 3.09 -16.89
CA GLY A 175 -20.93 1.67 -16.57
C GLY A 175 -19.49 1.18 -16.57
N LYS A 176 -19.11 0.42 -15.53
CA LYS A 176 -17.73 -0.08 -15.34
C LYS A 176 -17.23 -0.92 -16.54
N ASP A 177 -18.11 -1.67 -17.20
CA ASP A 177 -17.75 -2.56 -18.32
C ASP A 177 -17.37 -1.78 -19.59
N LYS A 178 -17.75 -0.50 -19.65
CA LYS A 178 -17.35 0.43 -20.73
C LYS A 178 -15.95 0.99 -20.52
N ILE A 179 -15.44 0.97 -19.30
CA ILE A 179 -14.07 1.42 -18.99
C ILE A 179 -13.12 0.23 -19.21
N LYS A 180 -12.36 0.27 -20.29
CA LYS A 180 -11.51 -0.85 -20.70
C LYS A 180 -10.15 -0.86 -20.01
N LEU A 181 -9.69 0.31 -19.56
CA LEU A 181 -8.43 0.49 -18.86
C LEU A 181 -8.44 1.83 -18.12
N MET A 182 -7.86 1.86 -16.93
CA MET A 182 -7.41 3.10 -16.28
C MET A 182 -5.89 3.03 -16.12
N MET A 183 -5.20 4.08 -16.52
CA MET A 183 -3.74 4.22 -16.37
C MET A 183 -3.45 5.41 -15.45
N SER A 184 -2.77 5.17 -14.33
CA SER A 184 -2.24 6.20 -13.45
C SER A 184 -0.82 6.53 -13.84
N ILE A 185 -0.54 7.83 -13.98
CA ILE A 185 0.78 8.38 -14.34
C ILE A 185 1.29 9.13 -13.11
N ASP A 186 2.27 8.53 -12.45
CA ASP A 186 2.71 9.03 -11.15
C ASP A 186 4.22 8.89 -11.00
N MET A 187 4.89 10.02 -10.65
CA MET A 187 6.34 10.10 -10.49
C MET A 187 7.10 9.59 -11.72
N VAL A 188 7.01 10.30 -12.83
CA VAL A 188 7.59 9.89 -14.12
C VAL A 188 8.78 10.74 -14.57
N GLY A 189 9.29 11.61 -13.70
CA GLY A 189 10.37 12.56 -13.99
C GLY A 189 11.79 12.07 -13.73
N TRP A 190 12.01 10.79 -13.35
CA TRP A 190 13.34 10.25 -12.96
C TRP A 190 13.79 9.05 -13.81
N TYR A 191 13.42 9.01 -15.07
CA TYR A 191 13.66 7.86 -15.95
C TYR A 191 15.14 7.48 -16.09
N LYS A 192 16.06 8.42 -16.33
CA LYS A 192 17.51 8.14 -16.43
C LYS A 192 18.07 7.50 -15.16
N ALA A 193 17.70 8.04 -14.00
CA ALA A 193 18.19 7.52 -12.72
C ALA A 193 17.58 6.15 -12.40
N SER A 194 16.34 5.90 -12.81
CA SER A 194 15.68 4.61 -12.67
C SER A 194 16.20 3.57 -13.64
N GLY A 195 16.57 3.99 -14.85
CA GLY A 195 16.99 3.13 -15.96
C GLY A 195 15.85 2.32 -16.58
N LYS A 196 14.61 2.54 -16.14
CA LYS A 196 13.42 1.82 -16.59
C LYS A 196 12.15 2.55 -16.19
N LEU A 197 11.06 2.30 -16.92
CA LEU A 197 9.71 2.68 -16.56
C LEU A 197 9.00 1.46 -15.98
N GLU A 198 8.53 1.51 -14.76
CA GLU A 198 7.74 0.45 -14.15
C GLU A 198 6.28 0.56 -14.58
N MET A 199 5.70 -0.58 -14.99
CA MET A 199 4.30 -0.67 -15.41
C MET A 199 3.63 -1.81 -14.65
N GLU A 200 2.86 -1.47 -13.64
CA GLU A 200 2.22 -2.45 -12.76
C GLU A 200 0.75 -2.67 -13.16
N GLY A 201 0.31 -3.92 -13.21
CA GLY A 201 -1.06 -4.25 -13.63
C GLY A 201 -1.16 -4.87 -15.03
N VAL A 202 -0.05 -5.17 -15.68
CA VAL A 202 0.02 -5.67 -17.07
C VAL A 202 -0.86 -6.90 -17.31
N ALA A 203 -1.06 -7.74 -16.28
CA ALA A 203 -1.93 -8.92 -16.38
C ALA A 203 -3.42 -8.58 -16.50
N THR A 204 -3.84 -7.34 -16.28
CA THR A 204 -5.24 -6.90 -16.44
C THR A 204 -5.62 -6.73 -17.91
N ILE A 205 -4.63 -6.63 -18.80
CA ILE A 205 -4.77 -6.48 -20.24
C ILE A 205 -4.56 -7.84 -20.92
N ARG A 206 -5.41 -8.19 -21.88
CA ARG A 206 -5.21 -9.37 -22.71
C ARG A 206 -3.96 -9.17 -23.57
N ASP A 207 -3.04 -10.14 -23.52
CA ASP A 207 -1.72 -10.06 -24.17
C ASP A 207 -0.88 -8.81 -23.78
N GLY A 208 -1.16 -8.24 -22.62
CA GLY A 208 -0.61 -6.95 -22.19
C GLY A 208 0.92 -6.90 -22.19
N ARG A 209 1.60 -8.00 -21.81
CA ARG A 209 3.07 -8.05 -21.80
C ARG A 209 3.65 -7.84 -23.21
N ASN A 210 3.10 -8.49 -24.22
CA ASN A 210 3.59 -8.38 -25.60
C ASN A 210 3.27 -7.01 -26.18
N ILE A 211 2.06 -6.48 -25.93
CA ILE A 211 1.68 -5.13 -26.39
C ILE A 211 2.62 -4.08 -25.80
N ILE A 212 2.82 -4.09 -24.49
CA ILE A 212 3.70 -3.15 -23.78
C ILE A 212 5.14 -3.26 -24.26
N ALA A 213 5.66 -4.48 -24.42
CA ALA A 213 7.03 -4.70 -24.89
C ALA A 213 7.23 -4.25 -26.35
N SER A 214 6.27 -4.57 -27.23
CA SER A 214 6.33 -4.15 -28.63
C SER A 214 6.30 -2.63 -28.80
N GLU A 215 5.46 -1.96 -27.98
CA GLU A 215 5.38 -0.49 -28.01
C GLU A 215 6.63 0.15 -27.41
N ALA A 216 7.22 -0.45 -26.36
CA ALA A 216 8.47 0.00 -25.78
C ALA A 216 9.65 -0.08 -26.77
N GLU A 217 9.69 -1.14 -27.57
CA GLU A 217 10.70 -1.28 -28.64
C GLU A 217 10.58 -0.18 -29.68
N LYS A 218 9.36 0.14 -30.15
CA LYS A 218 9.10 1.22 -31.11
C LYS A 218 9.55 2.58 -30.57
N CYS A 219 9.32 2.84 -29.30
CA CYS A 219 9.65 4.11 -28.65
C CYS A 219 11.08 4.14 -28.10
N SER A 220 11.85 3.07 -28.21
CA SER A 220 13.22 2.94 -27.69
C SER A 220 13.30 3.20 -26.18
N ILE A 221 12.31 2.75 -25.41
CA ILE A 221 12.23 2.91 -23.95
C ILE A 221 12.35 1.56 -23.24
N ILE A 222 12.98 1.54 -22.08
CA ILE A 222 13.07 0.34 -21.26
C ILE A 222 11.91 0.32 -20.28
N VAL A 223 11.07 -0.72 -20.34
CA VAL A 223 9.95 -0.94 -19.45
C VAL A 223 10.14 -2.18 -18.59
N ASP A 224 9.65 -2.13 -17.34
CA ASP A 224 9.61 -3.26 -16.41
C ASP A 224 8.13 -3.63 -16.14
N PRO A 225 7.56 -4.57 -16.92
CA PRO A 225 6.16 -4.93 -16.81
C PRO A 225 5.93 -5.88 -15.64
N LYS A 226 5.23 -5.43 -14.60
CA LYS A 226 4.79 -6.22 -13.46
C LYS A 226 3.35 -6.69 -13.65
N ARG A 227 3.07 -7.94 -13.26
CA ARG A 227 1.75 -8.55 -13.47
C ARG A 227 0.63 -7.76 -12.82
N PHE A 228 0.84 -7.36 -11.55
CA PHE A 228 -0.09 -6.58 -10.73
C PHE A 228 0.71 -5.62 -9.86
N GLU A 229 0.05 -4.61 -9.34
CA GLU A 229 0.59 -3.77 -8.29
C GLU A 229 0.90 -4.65 -7.07
N ASN A 230 2.14 -4.62 -6.60
CA ASN A 230 2.63 -5.58 -5.61
C ASN A 230 2.80 -4.99 -4.22
N SER A 231 2.52 -3.71 -4.02
CA SER A 231 2.97 -3.07 -2.79
C SER A 231 1.88 -2.23 -2.13
N VAL A 232 1.79 -2.38 -0.82
CA VAL A 232 1.05 -1.47 0.09
C VAL A 232 1.64 -0.04 0.02
N PHE A 233 2.91 0.09 -0.39
CA PHE A 233 3.61 1.36 -0.54
C PHE A 233 3.44 2.01 -1.92
N THR A 234 2.79 1.35 -2.86
CA THR A 234 2.44 1.87 -4.18
C THR A 234 0.92 2.02 -4.30
N ALA A 235 0.26 2.48 -3.25
CA ALA A 235 -1.11 2.96 -3.36
C ALA A 235 -1.12 4.10 -4.38
N THR A 236 -1.84 3.92 -5.48
CA THR A 236 -1.92 4.87 -6.58
C THR A 236 -3.38 5.12 -6.95
N ASP A 237 -3.63 6.09 -7.80
CA ASP A 237 -4.96 6.42 -8.30
C ASP A 237 -5.67 5.27 -9.04
N THR A 238 -4.99 4.19 -9.32
CA THR A 238 -5.59 2.95 -9.84
C THR A 238 -6.51 2.26 -8.84
N GLU A 239 -6.32 2.46 -7.53
CA GLU A 239 -6.99 1.70 -6.47
C GLU A 239 -8.52 1.76 -6.57
N GLY A 240 -9.08 2.95 -6.74
CA GLY A 240 -10.53 3.15 -6.83
C GLY A 240 -11.16 2.39 -8.00
N PHE A 241 -10.46 2.35 -9.12
CA PHE A 241 -10.88 1.63 -10.33
C PHE A 241 -10.71 0.12 -10.18
N ALA A 242 -9.58 -0.33 -9.67
CA ALA A 242 -9.29 -1.75 -9.43
C ALA A 242 -10.31 -2.39 -8.47
N LYS A 243 -10.72 -1.68 -7.41
CA LYS A 243 -11.78 -2.12 -6.48
C LYS A 243 -13.12 -2.40 -7.18
N LYS A 244 -13.39 -1.74 -8.30
CA LYS A 244 -14.60 -1.96 -9.11
C LYS A 244 -14.45 -3.06 -10.15
N GLY A 245 -13.28 -3.63 -10.26
CA GLY A 245 -12.96 -4.65 -11.25
C GLY A 245 -12.62 -4.06 -12.62
N ILE A 246 -12.28 -2.78 -12.71
CA ILE A 246 -11.78 -2.13 -13.92
C ILE A 246 -10.29 -2.47 -14.08
N PRO A 247 -9.82 -2.83 -15.27
CA PRO A 247 -8.40 -3.04 -15.54
C PRO A 247 -7.58 -1.77 -15.27
N THR A 248 -6.38 -1.94 -14.69
CA THR A 248 -5.54 -0.80 -14.33
C THR A 248 -4.08 -1.03 -14.70
N LEU A 249 -3.37 0.07 -14.99
CA LEU A 249 -1.93 0.17 -15.09
C LEU A 249 -1.44 1.33 -14.24
N ALA A 250 -0.56 1.08 -13.27
CA ALA A 250 0.22 2.13 -12.62
C ALA A 250 1.55 2.29 -13.36
N VAL A 251 1.90 3.53 -13.69
CA VAL A 251 3.09 3.86 -14.47
C VAL A 251 3.95 4.83 -13.67
N THR A 252 5.19 4.43 -13.37
CA THR A 252 6.09 5.22 -12.54
C THR A 252 7.57 4.96 -12.87
N THR A 253 8.44 5.93 -12.56
CA THR A 253 9.89 5.73 -12.54
C THR A 253 10.42 5.29 -11.18
N GLY A 254 9.56 5.11 -10.19
CA GLY A 254 9.86 4.63 -8.85
C GLY A 254 10.29 5.73 -7.88
N LEU A 255 10.65 5.34 -6.66
CA LEU A 255 10.91 6.23 -5.52
C LEU A 255 12.38 6.66 -5.43
N LYS A 256 13.01 7.08 -6.52
CA LYS A 256 14.42 7.54 -6.50
C LYS A 256 14.57 9.06 -6.38
N SER A 257 13.50 9.81 -6.64
CA SER A 257 13.43 11.25 -6.40
C SER A 257 13.45 11.58 -4.90
N PRO A 258 13.61 12.85 -4.53
CA PRO A 258 13.41 13.32 -3.16
C PRO A 258 11.94 13.22 -2.71
N TYR A 259 11.34 12.04 -2.82
CA TYR A 259 9.94 11.75 -2.53
C TYR A 259 9.51 12.29 -1.16
N HIS A 260 8.44 13.07 -1.13
CA HIS A 260 7.88 13.71 0.07
C HIS A 260 8.88 14.58 0.85
N LYS A 261 9.81 15.21 0.12
CA LYS A 261 10.80 16.14 0.69
C LYS A 261 10.70 17.51 0.02
N PRO A 262 11.09 18.58 0.74
CA PRO A 262 11.09 19.93 0.15
C PRO A 262 12.08 20.09 -1.00
N GLU A 263 13.03 19.16 -1.19
CA GLU A 263 14.00 19.15 -2.29
C GLU A 263 13.45 18.53 -3.59
N ASP A 264 12.17 18.13 -3.64
CA ASP A 264 11.53 17.67 -4.89
C ASP A 264 11.16 18.86 -5.78
N ASP A 265 12.20 19.42 -6.42
CA ASP A 265 12.15 20.66 -7.21
C ASP A 265 12.29 20.41 -8.72
N ALA A 266 11.77 21.35 -9.51
CA ALA A 266 11.72 21.29 -10.96
C ALA A 266 13.10 21.13 -11.61
N GLU A 267 14.15 21.69 -11.01
CA GLU A 267 15.54 21.61 -11.48
C GLU A 267 16.10 20.19 -11.48
N LEU A 268 15.54 19.27 -10.68
CA LEU A 268 16.01 17.91 -10.55
C LEU A 268 15.37 16.94 -11.56
N ILE A 269 14.35 17.36 -12.27
CA ILE A 269 13.61 16.52 -13.22
C ILE A 269 14.45 16.19 -14.47
N ASP A 270 14.45 14.93 -14.86
CA ASP A 270 15.01 14.46 -16.12
C ASP A 270 14.01 14.74 -17.26
N TYR A 271 14.08 15.95 -17.83
CA TYR A 271 13.14 16.38 -18.89
C TYR A 271 13.26 15.58 -20.18
N GLU A 272 14.43 15.06 -20.52
CA GLU A 272 14.60 14.18 -21.68
C GLU A 272 13.91 12.82 -21.43
N GLY A 273 14.10 12.26 -20.23
CA GLY A 273 13.41 11.05 -19.82
C GLY A 273 11.90 11.24 -19.72
N LEU A 274 11.45 12.35 -19.16
CA LEU A 274 10.03 12.70 -19.08
C LEU A 274 9.38 12.81 -20.47
N ASP A 275 10.10 13.39 -21.45
CA ASP A 275 9.66 13.44 -22.84
C ASP A 275 9.53 12.04 -23.46
N GLN A 276 10.53 11.17 -23.25
CA GLN A 276 10.48 9.78 -23.73
C GLN A 276 9.32 9.00 -23.10
N VAL A 277 9.12 9.11 -21.79
CA VAL A 277 8.03 8.45 -21.06
C VAL A 277 6.67 8.95 -21.56
N SER A 278 6.51 10.27 -21.70
CA SER A 278 5.25 10.88 -22.20
C SER A 278 4.91 10.40 -23.60
N GLY A 279 5.90 10.37 -24.51
CA GLY A 279 5.72 9.85 -25.86
C GLY A 279 5.35 8.37 -25.90
N TYR A 280 5.98 7.57 -25.07
CA TYR A 280 5.64 6.15 -24.94
C TYR A 280 4.21 5.94 -24.46
N ILE A 281 3.78 6.64 -23.42
CA ILE A 281 2.41 6.52 -22.87
C ILE A 281 1.38 6.97 -23.92
N ALA A 282 1.66 8.06 -24.65
CA ALA A 282 0.79 8.52 -25.74
C ALA A 282 0.68 7.47 -26.85
N SER A 283 1.79 6.89 -27.29
CA SER A 283 1.85 5.86 -28.31
C SER A 283 1.12 4.58 -27.89
N LEU A 284 1.37 4.10 -26.67
CA LEU A 284 0.67 2.93 -26.10
C LEU A 284 -0.84 3.17 -26.02
N THR A 285 -1.26 4.33 -25.52
CA THR A 285 -2.68 4.69 -25.42
C THR A 285 -3.33 4.76 -26.79
N GLY A 286 -2.66 5.39 -27.76
CA GLY A 286 -3.10 5.46 -29.16
C GLY A 286 -3.27 4.08 -29.78
N THR A 287 -2.32 3.17 -29.56
CA THR A 287 -2.38 1.77 -30.01
C THR A 287 -3.59 1.05 -29.40
N LEU A 288 -3.79 1.15 -28.08
CA LEU A 288 -4.90 0.48 -27.38
C LEU A 288 -6.27 1.06 -27.76
N ALA A 289 -6.37 2.39 -27.93
CA ALA A 289 -7.61 3.05 -28.32
C ALA A 289 -7.99 2.78 -29.77
N SER A 290 -7.02 2.58 -30.67
CA SER A 290 -7.23 2.33 -32.11
C SER A 290 -7.49 0.86 -32.45
N ASP A 291 -7.03 -0.08 -31.61
CA ASP A 291 -7.19 -1.51 -31.87
C ASP A 291 -8.59 -2.00 -31.47
N PRO A 292 -9.45 -2.41 -32.43
CA PRO A 292 -10.78 -2.93 -32.10
C PRO A 292 -10.72 -4.26 -31.32
N SER A 293 -9.62 -4.99 -31.39
CA SER A 293 -9.44 -6.26 -30.69
C SER A 293 -8.96 -6.10 -29.25
N PHE A 294 -8.56 -4.90 -28.86
CA PHE A 294 -8.14 -4.61 -27.48
C PHE A 294 -9.25 -4.97 -26.49
N ALA A 295 -8.89 -5.74 -25.49
CA ALA A 295 -9.81 -6.17 -24.47
C ALA A 295 -9.12 -6.41 -23.11
N PRO A 296 -9.85 -6.21 -22.02
CA PRO A 296 -9.46 -6.68 -20.70
C PRO A 296 -9.18 -8.17 -20.69
N SER A 297 -8.25 -8.61 -19.84
CA SER A 297 -7.97 -10.05 -19.66
C SER A 297 -9.02 -10.78 -18.80
N GLY A 298 -9.91 -10.04 -18.13
CA GLY A 298 -10.80 -10.54 -17.08
C GLY A 298 -10.09 -10.72 -15.72
N ARG A 299 -8.78 -10.46 -15.65
CA ARG A 299 -8.03 -10.39 -14.38
C ARG A 299 -7.99 -8.94 -13.98
N VAL A 300 -8.34 -8.64 -12.76
CA VAL A 300 -8.18 -7.30 -12.19
C VAL A 300 -6.98 -7.32 -11.27
N ALA A 301 -6.29 -6.18 -11.15
CA ALA A 301 -5.37 -5.99 -10.04
C ALA A 301 -6.19 -6.20 -8.77
N ARG A 302 -6.14 -7.37 -8.25
CA ARG A 302 -6.62 -7.58 -6.91
C ARG A 302 -5.58 -6.89 -6.05
N LYS A 303 -5.88 -5.75 -5.46
CA LYS A 303 -5.40 -5.52 -4.13
C LYS A 303 -5.59 -6.87 -3.48
N HIS A 304 -4.53 -7.48 -3.00
CA HIS A 304 -4.54 -8.82 -2.41
C HIS A 304 -5.89 -9.01 -1.78
N ASP A 305 -6.66 -9.97 -2.27
CA ASP A 305 -8.04 -10.14 -1.86
C ASP A 305 -8.03 -10.01 -0.33
N SER A 306 -8.43 -8.86 0.19
CA SER A 306 -8.42 -8.55 1.61
C SER A 306 -9.39 -9.44 2.38
N ARG A 307 -10.04 -10.35 1.67
CA ARG A 307 -10.69 -11.50 2.27
C ARG A 307 -9.59 -12.44 2.71
N ARG A 308 -9.13 -12.22 3.94
CA ARG A 308 -8.41 -13.24 4.68
C ARG A 308 -9.14 -14.55 4.42
N ARG A 309 -8.38 -15.59 4.08
CA ARG A 309 -8.97 -16.93 4.01
C ARG A 309 -9.75 -17.12 5.30
N PHE A 310 -10.97 -17.61 5.23
CA PHE A 310 -11.77 -17.91 6.43
C PHE A 310 -10.96 -18.72 7.43
N ILE A 311 -10.13 -19.64 6.94
CA ILE A 311 -9.19 -20.42 7.76
C ILE A 311 -7.77 -20.10 7.29
N GLU A 312 -6.91 -19.67 8.22
CA GLU A 312 -5.46 -19.58 8.06
C GLU A 312 -4.80 -20.65 8.93
N LEU A 313 -3.98 -21.48 8.31
CA LEU A 313 -3.19 -22.52 8.96
C LEU A 313 -1.71 -22.16 8.89
N GLY A 314 -0.96 -22.42 9.95
CA GLY A 314 0.47 -22.16 9.97
C GLY A 314 1.24 -23.05 10.94
N LEU A 315 2.56 -23.02 10.77
CA LEU A 315 3.51 -23.60 11.71
C LEU A 315 4.15 -22.48 12.51
N VAL A 316 4.34 -22.71 13.80
CA VAL A 316 4.91 -21.73 14.72
C VAL A 316 5.98 -22.36 15.60
N ALA A 317 7.04 -21.60 15.89
CA ALA A 317 8.05 -21.97 16.87
C ALA A 317 8.48 -20.70 17.64
N GLY A 318 8.82 -20.86 18.90
CA GLY A 318 9.17 -19.71 19.72
C GLY A 318 10.09 -20.06 20.87
N VAL A 319 10.70 -19.01 21.40
CA VAL A 319 11.46 -19.04 22.64
C VAL A 319 10.65 -18.33 23.71
N GLN A 320 10.63 -18.91 24.88
CA GLN A 320 9.85 -18.38 25.99
C GLN A 320 10.74 -18.08 27.19
N ASN A 321 10.32 -17.09 27.94
CA ASN A 321 10.88 -16.72 29.21
C ASN A 321 9.77 -16.88 30.27
N GLY A 322 9.99 -17.75 31.22
CA GLY A 322 9.03 -18.08 32.27
C GLY A 322 9.50 -17.61 33.62
N ASN A 323 8.58 -17.08 34.40
CA ASN A 323 8.75 -16.72 35.79
C ASN A 323 7.65 -17.35 36.63
N ILE A 324 7.95 -17.76 37.85
CA ILE A 324 6.98 -18.22 38.82
C ILE A 324 6.76 -17.12 39.86
N ASP A 325 5.54 -16.63 39.94
CA ASP A 325 5.12 -15.61 40.90
C ASP A 325 4.48 -16.31 42.12
N PHE A 326 5.14 -16.21 43.26
CA PHE A 326 4.62 -16.69 44.53
C PHE A 326 3.74 -15.64 45.21
N VAL A 327 2.45 -15.93 45.33
CA VAL A 327 1.50 -14.99 45.92
C VAL A 327 1.80 -14.81 47.42
N LYS A 328 1.92 -13.58 47.88
CA LYS A 328 2.24 -13.20 49.28
C LYS A 328 3.66 -13.58 49.75
N SER A 329 4.61 -13.72 48.84
CA SER A 329 6.01 -13.95 49.13
C SER A 329 6.90 -12.98 48.38
N SER A 330 8.03 -12.62 48.99
CA SER A 330 9.09 -11.83 48.32
C SER A 330 10.08 -12.70 47.54
N LEU A 331 9.78 -14.00 47.35
CA LEU A 331 10.64 -14.90 46.62
C LEU A 331 10.65 -14.51 45.12
N GLU A 332 11.78 -14.08 44.65
CA GLU A 332 12.01 -13.83 43.21
C GLU A 332 12.66 -15.09 42.59
N THR A 333 12.02 -15.63 41.58
CA THR A 333 12.62 -16.68 40.77
C THR A 333 13.45 -16.04 39.62
N LYS A 334 14.56 -16.68 39.26
CA LYS A 334 15.27 -16.30 38.04
C LYS A 334 14.49 -16.79 36.84
N ARG A 335 14.44 -15.93 35.83
CA ARG A 335 13.80 -16.23 34.56
C ARG A 335 14.58 -17.35 33.86
N GLY A 336 13.91 -18.46 33.61
CA GLY A 336 14.45 -19.57 32.83
C GLY A 336 14.01 -19.49 31.37
N PHE A 337 14.82 -20.05 30.49
CA PHE A 337 14.51 -20.15 29.08
C PHE A 337 13.78 -21.44 28.75
N GLY A 338 12.76 -21.32 27.92
CA GLY A 338 12.03 -22.44 27.36
C GLY A 338 11.88 -22.27 25.84
N TYR A 339 11.29 -23.26 25.22
CA TYR A 339 10.97 -23.25 23.81
C TYR A 339 9.64 -23.96 23.55
N GLY A 340 9.03 -23.66 22.42
CA GLY A 340 7.82 -24.33 21.98
C GLY A 340 7.72 -24.34 20.47
N ALA A 341 6.95 -25.29 19.95
CA ALA A 341 6.61 -25.35 18.54
C ALA A 341 5.22 -26.00 18.38
N GLY A 342 4.56 -25.68 17.27
CA GLY A 342 3.24 -26.25 17.03
C GLY A 342 2.55 -25.68 15.80
N ILE A 343 1.23 -25.82 15.80
CA ILE A 343 0.34 -25.44 14.72
C ILE A 343 -0.49 -24.24 15.17
N GLN A 344 -0.67 -23.27 14.31
CA GLN A 344 -1.62 -22.16 14.47
C GLN A 344 -2.79 -22.33 13.52
N LEU A 345 -3.97 -21.99 14.00
CA LEU A 345 -5.22 -21.98 13.26
C LEU A 345 -6.00 -20.71 13.60
N ASP A 346 -6.28 -19.86 12.61
CA ASP A 346 -7.10 -18.67 12.75
C ASP A 346 -8.37 -18.82 11.90
N PHE A 347 -9.53 -18.55 12.50
CA PHE A 347 -10.82 -18.41 11.81
C PHE A 347 -11.12 -16.92 11.67
N ASN A 348 -11.09 -16.39 10.45
CA ASN A 348 -11.17 -14.96 10.16
C ASN A 348 -12.59 -14.49 9.84
N PHE A 349 -13.01 -13.37 10.44
CA PHE A 349 -14.32 -12.72 10.27
C PHE A 349 -14.10 -11.20 10.06
N GLY A 350 -13.73 -10.78 8.85
CA GLY A 350 -13.34 -9.40 8.61
C GLY A 350 -12.06 -9.04 9.38
N ASP A 351 -12.10 -7.98 10.17
CA ASP A 351 -10.98 -7.52 11.00
C ASP A 351 -10.79 -8.31 12.29
N PHE A 352 -11.65 -9.28 12.57
CA PHE A 352 -11.56 -10.14 13.74
C PHE A 352 -11.26 -11.58 13.35
N ALA A 353 -10.68 -12.32 14.29
CA ALA A 353 -10.49 -13.75 14.15
C ALA A 353 -10.60 -14.47 15.51
N LEU A 354 -11.01 -15.73 15.46
CA LEU A 354 -10.80 -16.67 16.57
C LEU A 354 -9.51 -17.41 16.28
N GLY A 355 -8.45 -17.10 17.03
CA GLY A 355 -7.15 -17.75 16.90
C GLY A 355 -6.94 -18.82 17.94
N THR A 356 -6.36 -19.95 17.53
CA THR A 356 -5.92 -21.00 18.44
C THR A 356 -4.60 -21.59 17.99
N ARG A 357 -3.91 -22.25 18.92
CA ARG A 357 -2.68 -23.00 18.66
C ARG A 357 -2.74 -24.35 19.37
N ALA A 358 -2.02 -25.32 18.85
CA ALA A 358 -1.64 -26.52 19.56
C ALA A 358 -0.12 -26.53 19.68
N LEU A 359 0.41 -26.26 20.87
CA LEU A 359 1.82 -26.06 21.14
C LEU A 359 2.39 -27.14 22.01
N TYR A 360 3.46 -27.81 21.61
CA TYR A 360 4.35 -28.48 22.54
C TYR A 360 5.31 -27.42 23.12
N GLU A 361 5.45 -27.41 24.44
CA GLU A 361 6.28 -26.45 25.16
C GLU A 361 7.13 -27.14 26.23
N LYS A 362 8.40 -26.71 26.32
CA LYS A 362 9.28 -26.99 27.43
C LYS A 362 9.66 -25.67 28.10
N GLN A 363 9.40 -25.58 29.38
CA GLN A 363 9.71 -24.42 30.19
C GLN A 363 10.66 -24.80 31.32
N VAL A 364 11.52 -23.85 31.68
CA VAL A 364 12.47 -23.96 32.81
C VAL A 364 12.40 -22.66 33.60
N SER A 365 12.48 -22.75 34.92
CA SER A 365 12.62 -21.65 35.87
C SER A 365 13.59 -22.00 36.95
N GLU A 366 14.45 -21.08 37.37
CA GLU A 366 15.50 -21.32 38.37
C GLU A 366 15.13 -20.68 39.71
N PHE A 367 15.42 -21.38 40.79
CA PHE A 367 15.30 -20.94 42.17
C PHE A 367 16.73 -20.76 42.74
N PRO A 368 17.27 -19.53 42.80
CA PRO A 368 18.69 -19.34 43.16
C PRO A 368 19.02 -19.61 44.60
N ASN A 369 18.07 -19.44 45.50
CA ASN A 369 18.27 -19.60 46.95
C ASN A 369 17.03 -20.21 47.61
N GLY A 370 17.23 -20.92 48.72
CA GLY A 370 16.16 -21.34 49.60
C GLY A 370 15.49 -20.13 50.25
N SER A 371 14.22 -20.30 50.63
CA SER A 371 13.39 -19.25 51.24
C SER A 371 12.51 -19.85 52.31
N ASP A 372 11.71 -19.01 53.02
CA ASP A 372 10.71 -19.48 53.97
C ASP A 372 9.67 -20.43 53.35
N ILE A 373 9.58 -20.46 52.04
CA ILE A 373 8.65 -21.30 51.29
C ILE A 373 9.39 -22.51 50.66
N LEU A 374 10.68 -22.41 50.37
CA LEU A 374 11.46 -23.45 49.70
C LEU A 374 12.75 -23.75 50.47
N ALA A 375 12.98 -24.99 50.81
CA ALA A 375 14.15 -25.40 51.60
C ALA A 375 15.48 -25.41 50.81
N SER A 376 15.45 -25.46 49.47
CA SER A 376 16.64 -25.57 48.66
C SER A 376 16.58 -24.73 47.36
N ALA A 377 17.74 -24.32 46.84
CA ALA A 377 17.89 -23.87 45.47
C ALA A 377 17.66 -25.03 44.52
N GLY A 378 17.09 -24.77 43.36
CA GLY A 378 16.82 -25.81 42.37
C GLY A 378 16.28 -25.28 41.07
N GLU A 379 15.98 -26.21 40.17
CA GLU A 379 15.38 -25.94 38.88
C GLU A 379 13.98 -26.53 38.83
N TYR A 380 13.06 -25.75 38.37
CA TYR A 380 11.74 -26.20 37.95
C TYR A 380 11.69 -26.35 36.46
N SER A 381 11.20 -27.46 35.94
CA SER A 381 10.90 -27.60 34.52
C SER A 381 9.61 -28.33 34.27
N GLN A 382 8.92 -27.98 33.18
CA GLN A 382 7.72 -28.69 32.75
C GLN A 382 7.70 -28.87 31.24
N GLN A 383 7.03 -29.92 30.79
CA GLN A 383 6.69 -30.20 29.39
C GLN A 383 5.17 -30.30 29.32
N ALA A 384 4.60 -29.55 28.39
CA ALA A 384 3.16 -29.40 28.26
C ALA A 384 2.69 -29.34 26.82
N VAL A 385 1.45 -29.73 26.59
CA VAL A 385 0.68 -29.34 25.41
C VAL A 385 -0.23 -28.20 25.80
N THR A 386 -0.08 -27.06 25.10
CA THR A 386 -0.81 -25.83 25.42
C THR A 386 -1.68 -25.39 24.24
N ALA A 387 -2.93 -25.07 24.56
CA ALA A 387 -3.91 -24.55 23.58
C ALA A 387 -4.46 -23.19 24.03
N PRO A 388 -3.90 -22.05 23.56
CA PRO A 388 -4.54 -20.76 23.71
C PRO A 388 -5.73 -20.62 22.76
N VAL A 389 -6.77 -19.94 23.20
CA VAL A 389 -7.91 -19.51 22.38
C VAL A 389 -8.08 -18.01 22.56
N LEU A 390 -7.93 -17.26 21.48
CA LEU A 390 -7.84 -15.79 21.47
C LEU A 390 -8.89 -15.20 20.54
N LEU A 391 -9.56 -14.16 20.99
CA LEU A 391 -10.21 -13.22 20.08
C LEU A 391 -9.14 -12.25 19.60
N LEU A 392 -8.86 -12.28 18.30
CA LEU A 392 -7.87 -11.46 17.64
C LEU A 392 -8.55 -10.29 16.93
N TYR A 393 -8.01 -9.09 17.08
CA TYR A 393 -8.26 -7.94 16.22
C TYR A 393 -7.07 -7.78 15.29
N LYS A 394 -7.35 -7.79 13.99
CA LYS A 394 -6.36 -7.76 12.91
C LYS A 394 -6.72 -6.60 11.95
N PRO A 395 -6.51 -5.33 12.34
CA PRO A 395 -6.77 -4.19 11.45
C PRO A 395 -5.76 -4.18 10.32
N GLY A 396 -6.21 -3.82 9.13
CA GLY A 396 -5.36 -3.64 7.95
C GLY A 396 -5.57 -4.68 6.86
N ASP A 397 -5.03 -4.38 5.70
CA ASP A 397 -5.01 -5.29 4.58
C ASP A 397 -3.62 -5.93 4.44
N THR A 398 -3.63 -7.12 4.43
CA THR A 398 -2.96 -8.33 3.91
C THR A 398 -1.45 -8.35 3.68
N MET A 399 -0.70 -7.28 3.57
CA MET A 399 0.76 -7.38 3.49
C MET A 399 1.46 -7.13 4.83
N THR A 400 0.89 -6.29 5.69
CA THR A 400 1.35 -6.15 7.07
C THR A 400 0.15 -6.22 7.99
N ASP A 401 -0.13 -7.42 8.47
CA ASP A 401 -1.25 -7.71 9.34
C ASP A 401 -0.81 -7.49 10.78
N PHE A 402 -1.25 -6.38 11.35
CA PHE A 402 -1.09 -6.12 12.77
C PHE A 402 -2.12 -6.93 13.54
N ARG A 403 -1.74 -7.57 14.65
CA ARG A 403 -2.66 -8.36 15.45
C ARG A 403 -2.54 -8.10 16.94
N VAL A 404 -3.69 -7.97 17.59
CA VAL A 404 -3.82 -7.92 19.03
C VAL A 404 -4.86 -8.96 19.45
N GLY A 405 -4.53 -9.76 20.43
CA GLY A 405 -5.41 -10.83 20.89
C GLY A 405 -5.51 -10.91 22.40
N ILE A 406 -6.71 -11.23 22.86
CA ILE A 406 -6.98 -11.53 24.27
C ILE A 406 -7.83 -12.77 24.37
N GLY A 407 -7.59 -13.59 25.40
CA GLY A 407 -8.37 -14.79 25.63
C GLY A 407 -7.84 -15.62 26.79
N GLY A 408 -8.06 -16.92 26.70
CA GLY A 408 -7.60 -17.89 27.68
C GLY A 408 -6.67 -18.92 27.07
N TYR A 409 -6.04 -19.69 27.92
CA TYR A 409 -5.31 -20.89 27.53
C TYR A 409 -5.58 -22.05 28.48
N TYR A 410 -5.39 -23.23 27.94
CA TYR A 410 -5.32 -24.47 28.71
C TYR A 410 -4.03 -25.20 28.35
N SER A 411 -3.33 -25.71 29.37
CA SER A 411 -2.12 -26.51 29.23
C SER A 411 -2.27 -27.82 30.01
N TYR A 412 -1.95 -28.93 29.37
CA TYR A 412 -1.80 -30.21 29.99
C TYR A 412 -0.32 -30.56 30.17
N VAL A 413 0.14 -30.62 31.43
CA VAL A 413 1.52 -30.94 31.78
C VAL A 413 1.66 -32.44 31.91
N PHE A 414 2.44 -33.06 31.06
CA PHE A 414 2.68 -34.52 31.05
C PHE A 414 4.08 -34.90 31.58
N GLY A 415 4.98 -33.93 31.73
CA GLY A 415 6.29 -34.10 32.34
C GLY A 415 6.66 -32.86 33.14
N SER A 416 7.08 -33.07 34.38
CA SER A 416 7.57 -32.00 35.23
C SER A 416 8.72 -32.47 36.10
N ASN A 417 9.67 -31.59 36.38
CA ASN A 417 10.73 -31.81 37.36
C ASN A 417 10.74 -30.64 38.34
N ALA A 418 10.39 -30.96 39.57
CA ALA A 418 10.49 -30.08 40.73
C ALA A 418 11.33 -30.77 41.84
N ALA A 419 12.14 -31.75 41.47
CA ALA A 419 12.95 -32.52 42.40
C ALA A 419 13.95 -31.59 43.12
N GLY A 420 14.03 -31.76 44.45
CA GLY A 420 14.85 -30.90 45.30
C GLY A 420 14.14 -29.66 45.83
N LEU A 421 12.98 -29.29 45.27
CA LEU A 421 12.12 -28.25 45.82
C LEU A 421 11.17 -28.85 46.84
N VAL A 422 11.33 -28.54 48.14
CA VAL A 422 10.55 -29.04 49.25
C VAL A 422 10.01 -27.93 50.11
N ILE A 423 8.89 -28.14 50.75
CA ILE A 423 8.36 -27.18 51.74
C ILE A 423 9.11 -27.38 53.04
N PRO A 424 9.73 -26.34 53.65
CA PRO A 424 10.58 -26.49 54.83
C PRO A 424 9.87 -27.09 56.07
N SER A 425 8.60 -26.78 56.22
CA SER A 425 7.83 -27.22 57.39
C SER A 425 7.38 -28.70 57.33
N GLU A 426 7.32 -29.30 56.13
CA GLU A 426 6.72 -30.63 55.95
C GLU A 426 7.61 -31.61 55.19
N VAL A 427 8.76 -31.17 54.60
CA VAL A 427 9.68 -31.97 53.81
C VAL A 427 8.96 -32.75 52.68
N LEU A 428 7.92 -32.16 52.12
CA LEU A 428 7.15 -32.77 51.03
C LEU A 428 7.65 -32.24 49.68
N PRO A 429 7.87 -33.13 48.69
CA PRO A 429 8.22 -32.70 47.35
C PRO A 429 7.05 -31.98 46.71
N LEU A 430 7.35 -30.87 45.99
CA LEU A 430 6.32 -30.12 45.27
C LEU A 430 5.77 -30.95 44.10
N GLN A 431 4.46 -31.11 44.07
CA GLN A 431 3.74 -31.76 42.98
C GLN A 431 3.17 -30.68 42.04
N VAL A 432 3.46 -30.80 40.79
CA VAL A 432 2.99 -29.84 39.78
C VAL A 432 1.55 -30.14 39.38
N GLU A 433 0.70 -29.10 39.28
CA GLU A 433 -0.64 -29.22 38.71
C GLU A 433 -0.58 -29.52 37.23
N GLN A 434 -1.19 -30.64 36.83
CA GLN A 434 -1.18 -31.09 35.44
C GLN A 434 -2.09 -30.24 34.54
N ASN A 435 -3.21 -29.79 35.08
CA ASN A 435 -4.23 -29.04 34.37
C ASN A 435 -4.07 -27.53 34.68
N GLN A 436 -3.36 -26.84 33.85
CA GLN A 436 -3.09 -25.41 34.03
C GLN A 436 -3.95 -24.61 33.07
N TYR A 437 -4.54 -23.52 33.55
CA TYR A 437 -5.33 -22.60 32.74
C TYR A 437 -5.12 -21.15 33.18
N GLY A 438 -5.39 -20.23 32.28
CA GLY A 438 -5.17 -18.83 32.59
C GLY A 438 -5.56 -17.90 31.46
N LEU A 439 -5.12 -16.67 31.62
CA LEU A 439 -5.30 -15.61 30.63
C LEU A 439 -4.14 -15.61 29.61
N ALA A 440 -4.47 -15.31 28.39
CA ALA A 440 -3.50 -15.17 27.30
C ALA A 440 -3.71 -13.85 26.57
N PHE A 441 -2.60 -13.21 26.25
CA PHE A 441 -2.55 -11.99 25.48
C PHE A 441 -1.54 -12.14 24.35
N GLN A 442 -1.86 -11.64 23.14
CA GLN A 442 -0.99 -11.68 21.97
C GLN A 442 -0.88 -10.31 21.33
N PHE A 443 0.32 -9.99 20.95
CA PHE A 443 0.66 -8.84 20.11
C PHE A 443 1.56 -9.31 18.98
N GLY A 444 1.37 -8.83 17.76
CA GLY A 444 2.23 -9.23 16.66
C GLY A 444 1.87 -8.64 15.32
N PHE A 445 2.59 -9.08 14.32
CA PHE A 445 2.34 -8.73 12.92
C PHE A 445 2.70 -9.89 12.00
N LYS A 446 2.04 -9.93 10.85
CA LYS A 446 2.32 -10.84 9.75
C LYS A 446 2.74 -10.04 8.53
N THR A 447 3.80 -10.44 7.85
CA THR A 447 4.22 -9.87 6.58
C THR A 447 4.37 -10.99 5.56
N GLY A 448 3.53 -10.97 4.53
CA GLY A 448 3.40 -12.12 3.63
C GLY A 448 3.05 -13.40 4.42
N PRO A 449 3.79 -14.51 4.25
CA PRO A 449 3.56 -15.74 5.02
C PRO A 449 4.23 -15.73 6.41
N LEU A 450 5.09 -14.75 6.71
CA LEU A 450 5.83 -14.69 7.97
C LEU A 450 5.00 -14.04 9.06
N LEU A 451 4.88 -14.73 10.19
CA LEU A 451 4.21 -14.29 11.39
C LEU A 451 5.24 -14.06 12.51
N MET A 452 5.14 -12.93 13.20
CA MET A 452 5.91 -12.65 14.43
C MET A 452 4.95 -12.24 15.53
N THR A 453 5.02 -12.92 16.70
CA THR A 453 4.17 -12.57 17.85
C THR A 453 4.95 -12.53 19.14
N LEU A 454 4.52 -11.66 20.04
CA LEU A 454 4.85 -11.66 21.45
C LEU A 454 3.60 -12.08 22.21
N ASP A 455 3.68 -13.22 22.86
CA ASP A 455 2.57 -13.81 23.61
C ASP A 455 2.87 -13.71 25.10
N SER A 456 1.92 -13.26 25.90
CA SER A 456 2.00 -13.26 27.37
C SER A 456 0.88 -14.10 27.95
N ARG A 457 1.22 -14.99 28.88
CA ARG A 457 0.25 -15.87 29.56
C ARG A 457 0.43 -15.81 31.05
N ARG A 458 -0.69 -15.69 31.77
CA ARG A 458 -0.73 -15.71 33.24
C ARG A 458 -1.64 -16.81 33.73
N GLN A 459 -1.08 -17.76 34.49
CA GLN A 459 -1.84 -18.85 35.10
C GLN A 459 -2.81 -18.31 36.18
N LEU A 460 -4.00 -18.87 36.25
CA LEU A 460 -5.02 -18.50 37.23
C LEU A 460 -5.13 -19.51 38.36
N ASN A 461 -5.02 -20.81 38.08
CA ASN A 461 -4.99 -21.83 39.13
C ASN A 461 -3.59 -21.95 39.76
N ASN A 462 -3.48 -22.66 40.88
CA ASN A 462 -2.17 -22.83 41.51
C ASN A 462 -1.27 -23.76 40.68
N LEU A 463 0.02 -23.43 40.65
CA LEU A 463 1.05 -24.22 39.96
C LEU A 463 1.30 -25.58 40.66
N PHE A 464 1.19 -25.57 41.97
CA PHE A 464 1.45 -26.75 42.79
C PHE A 464 0.17 -27.36 43.35
N LYS A 465 0.13 -28.70 43.42
CA LYS A 465 -1.05 -29.49 43.81
C LYS A 465 -0.98 -29.89 45.27
N GLY A 466 -2.11 -29.82 45.96
CA GLY A 466 -2.27 -30.31 47.33
C GLY A 466 -2.62 -29.23 48.33
N THR A 467 -3.10 -29.67 49.52
CA THR A 467 -3.45 -28.78 50.62
C THR A 467 -2.17 -28.29 51.33
N GLY A 468 -2.09 -27.02 51.67
CA GLY A 468 -0.89 -26.43 52.29
C GLY A 468 0.24 -26.04 51.32
N MET A 469 0.07 -26.29 50.01
CA MET A 469 1.05 -25.88 49.03
C MET A 469 1.07 -24.35 48.86
N PRO A 470 2.26 -23.75 48.62
CA PRO A 470 2.36 -22.33 48.39
C PRO A 470 1.54 -21.93 47.15
N GLU A 471 0.87 -20.82 47.22
CA GLU A 471 0.16 -20.24 46.06
C GLU A 471 1.19 -19.68 45.11
N ALA A 472 1.34 -20.34 43.96
CA ALA A 472 2.29 -19.94 42.92
C ALA A 472 1.62 -19.98 41.55
N ARG A 473 1.99 -19.05 40.70
CA ARG A 473 1.42 -18.88 39.36
C ARG A 473 2.53 -18.69 38.33
N LEU A 474 2.36 -19.29 37.17
CA LEU A 474 3.28 -19.18 36.06
C LEU A 474 2.95 -17.97 35.25
N LEU A 475 3.98 -17.15 34.94
CA LEU A 475 3.92 -16.04 34.02
C LEU A 475 4.91 -16.30 32.89
N ASN A 476 4.40 -16.44 31.67
CA ASN A 476 5.18 -16.74 30.48
C ASN A 476 5.11 -15.60 29.47
N THR A 477 6.26 -15.26 28.90
CA THR A 477 6.34 -14.40 27.73
C THR A 477 7.08 -15.16 26.63
N THR A 478 6.45 -15.31 25.47
CA THR A 478 6.98 -16.08 24.33
C THR A 478 7.12 -15.18 23.11
N PHE A 479 8.28 -15.15 22.54
CA PHE A 479 8.48 -14.62 21.19
C PHE A 479 8.36 -15.77 20.19
N THR A 480 7.42 -15.62 19.25
CA THR A 480 7.06 -16.67 18.30
C THR A 480 7.30 -16.20 16.87
N LEU A 481 7.94 -17.04 16.08
CA LEU A 481 8.00 -16.94 14.62
C LEU A 481 7.10 -18.00 14.00
N GLY A 482 6.43 -17.66 12.91
CA GLY A 482 5.52 -18.57 12.22
C GLY A 482 5.56 -18.42 10.71
N TYR A 483 5.10 -19.44 10.03
CA TYR A 483 4.85 -19.47 8.60
C TYR A 483 3.38 -19.86 8.38
N ILE A 484 2.61 -18.96 7.76
CA ILE A 484 1.19 -19.12 7.46
C ILE A 484 1.05 -19.51 5.99
N PHE A 485 0.30 -20.59 5.71
CA PHE A 485 0.13 -21.18 4.37
C PHE A 485 -0.93 -20.47 3.52
#